data_d181b57194dfb57dd62d40656f353070
#
_entry.id   d181b57194dfb57dd62d40656f353070
#
_cell.length_a   1.000
_cell.length_b   1.000
_cell.length_c   1.000
_cell.angle_alpha   90.00
_cell.angle_beta   90.00
_cell.angle_gamma   90.00
#
_symmetry.space_group_name_H-M   'P 1'
#
loop_
_entity.id
_entity.type
_entity.pdbx_description
1 polymer ?
#
loop_
_entity_poly.entity_id
_entity_poly.type
_entity_poly.pdbx_seq_one_letter_code
_entity_poly.pdbx_strand_id
1 'polypeptide(L)'
;MKQIKEILKIGVPIMLGQACVIIVAFADNIMIGWHNVDELAAASFVNNVLNLVILMGLGFSTGLTPMIGAFNGVNDVKSIGSTMKNGILVNGVIGLVSLVVLSVIYCFLDRFGQAPELLPLIRPYFIIIGISSFFQLGFNVLKQFTDGMRQPVVSMVFLIIGNVVNIFGNWVLIYGKLGFPELGLNGAGISTLLARALMLGMFAIYVFKGKKFRQHVAAFKASHLSKGRMKHIFSLGYPVAIQNGLEASTFSFSAIMIGWLGVVELAAHQVVTTISLLFFLLLQGLSFAVSILVSNSYGKKDFDGVQKYTKKGFLMMLTISATLSALLYIFRFHAAGIFTDSTEVASIAVSLFFLLFAYQFGDGLQLCYSCVLRGIQDVKPIMYCAFISYYLVAIPCSYCLGFKAGLGIHGIWLGFPIGLTLAGIFFFFRFRYDMHRMSSSVAMK
;
A
#
# COMPACT_ATOMS: atom_id res chain seq x y z
N MET A 1 3.87 -24.01 15.58
CA MET A 1 5.18 -23.31 15.43
C MET A 1 5.65 -23.21 13.97
N LYS A 2 5.50 -24.27 13.14
CA LYS A 2 5.94 -24.26 11.72
C LYS A 2 5.34 -23.10 10.90
N GLN A 3 4.00 -22.89 10.96
CA GLN A 3 3.32 -21.84 10.21
C GLN A 3 3.81 -20.43 10.60
N ILE A 4 4.04 -20.19 11.88
CA ILE A 4 4.55 -18.90 12.37
C ILE A 4 5.93 -18.60 11.76
N LYS A 5 6.83 -19.61 11.76
CA LYS A 5 8.16 -19.47 11.14
C LYS A 5 8.07 -19.16 9.64
N GLU A 6 7.14 -19.80 8.93
CA GLU A 6 6.93 -19.55 7.50
C GLU A 6 6.36 -18.16 7.25
N ILE A 7 5.39 -17.69 8.06
CA ILE A 7 4.85 -16.34 7.98
C ILE A 7 5.95 -15.32 8.23
N LEU A 8 6.76 -15.48 9.29
CA LEU A 8 7.87 -14.55 9.58
C LEU A 8 8.95 -14.56 8.48
N LYS A 9 9.29 -15.73 7.95
CA LYS A 9 10.29 -15.85 6.88
C LYS A 9 9.93 -15.06 5.62
N ILE A 10 8.64 -14.94 5.31
CA ILE A 10 8.13 -14.17 4.18
C ILE A 10 7.80 -12.74 4.64
N GLY A 11 7.18 -12.59 5.81
CA GLY A 11 6.67 -11.32 6.30
C GLY A 11 7.76 -10.32 6.69
N VAL A 12 8.80 -10.75 7.40
CA VAL A 12 9.87 -9.83 7.83
C VAL A 12 10.56 -9.13 6.65
N PRO A 13 10.95 -9.83 5.56
CA PRO A 13 11.47 -9.12 4.37
C PRO A 13 10.48 -8.13 3.76
N ILE A 14 9.18 -8.47 3.71
CA ILE A 14 8.16 -7.55 3.18
C ILE A 14 8.02 -6.34 4.11
N MET A 15 7.95 -6.55 5.42
CA MET A 15 7.87 -5.46 6.42
C MET A 15 9.07 -4.52 6.31
N LEU A 16 10.29 -5.04 6.18
CA LEU A 16 11.49 -4.23 5.98
C LEU A 16 11.43 -3.46 4.66
N GLY A 17 10.95 -4.07 3.58
CA GLY A 17 10.73 -3.38 2.31
C GLY A 17 9.73 -2.23 2.43
N GLN A 18 8.64 -2.41 3.18
CA GLN A 18 7.65 -1.35 3.44
C GLN A 18 8.22 -0.24 4.32
N ALA A 19 9.00 -0.58 5.36
CA ALA A 19 9.67 0.41 6.20
C ALA A 19 10.63 1.29 5.36
N CYS A 20 11.36 0.70 4.42
CA CYS A 20 12.25 1.45 3.53
C CYS A 20 11.49 2.47 2.66
N VAL A 21 10.26 2.19 2.25
CA VAL A 21 9.44 3.16 1.48
C VAL A 21 9.14 4.41 2.31
N ILE A 22 8.88 4.24 3.61
CA ILE A 22 8.65 5.40 4.51
C ILE A 22 9.95 6.18 4.69
N ILE A 23 11.06 5.49 4.97
CA ILE A 23 12.36 6.13 5.21
C ILE A 23 12.73 7.04 4.03
N VAL A 24 12.50 6.58 2.80
CA VAL A 24 12.76 7.39 1.60
C VAL A 24 11.83 8.58 1.52
N ALA A 25 10.53 8.41 1.76
CA ALA A 25 9.59 9.53 1.74
C ALA A 25 9.95 10.62 2.77
N PHE A 26 10.41 10.20 3.96
CA PHE A 26 10.94 11.14 4.97
C PHE A 26 12.24 11.81 4.50
N ALA A 27 13.19 11.05 3.96
CA ALA A 27 14.46 11.57 3.47
C ALA A 27 14.23 12.59 2.35
N ASP A 28 13.35 12.28 1.39
CA ASP A 28 12.99 13.18 0.29
C ASP A 28 12.44 14.51 0.84
N ASN A 29 11.45 14.44 1.75
CA ASN A 29 10.83 15.64 2.33
C ASN A 29 11.82 16.48 3.14
N ILE A 30 12.69 15.84 3.94
CA ILE A 30 13.73 16.54 4.72
C ILE A 30 14.74 17.22 3.79
N MET A 31 15.22 16.50 2.78
CA MET A 31 16.24 17.03 1.87
C MET A 31 15.71 18.18 1.02
N ILE A 32 14.47 18.09 0.52
CA ILE A 32 13.81 19.16 -0.22
C ILE A 32 13.55 20.35 0.73
N GLY A 33 13.05 20.09 1.94
CA GLY A 33 12.73 21.15 2.91
C GLY A 33 13.95 21.92 3.41
N TRP A 34 15.11 21.26 3.52
CA TRP A 34 16.38 21.93 3.84
C TRP A 34 16.92 22.79 2.69
N HIS A 35 16.52 22.45 1.45
CA HIS A 35 16.90 23.24 0.30
C HIS A 35 16.00 24.49 0.15
N ASN A 36 14.68 24.31 0.09
CA ASN A 36 13.72 25.42 -0.04
C ASN A 36 12.32 25.00 0.44
N VAL A 37 11.66 25.89 1.20
CA VAL A 37 10.31 25.64 1.75
C VAL A 37 9.24 25.63 0.65
N ASP A 38 9.36 26.49 -0.38
CA ASP A 38 8.43 26.54 -1.50
C ASP A 38 8.51 25.27 -2.35
N GLU A 39 9.73 24.72 -2.51
CA GLU A 39 9.93 23.42 -3.16
C GLU A 39 9.27 22.28 -2.39
N LEU A 40 9.35 22.28 -1.05
CA LEU A 40 8.68 21.31 -0.21
C LEU A 40 7.15 21.43 -0.33
N ALA A 41 6.62 22.64 -0.38
CA ALA A 41 5.18 22.87 -0.59
C ALA A 41 4.74 22.35 -1.96
N ALA A 42 5.50 22.65 -3.02
CA ALA A 42 5.25 22.16 -4.38
C ALA A 42 5.31 20.63 -4.46
N ALA A 43 6.35 20.01 -3.84
CA ALA A 43 6.51 18.55 -3.77
C ALA A 43 5.32 17.89 -3.05
N SER A 44 4.91 18.44 -1.92
CA SER A 44 3.80 17.93 -1.12
C SER A 44 2.49 17.95 -1.91
N PHE A 45 2.20 19.05 -2.61
CA PHE A 45 1.03 19.13 -3.47
C PHE A 45 1.05 18.07 -4.58
N VAL A 46 2.15 18.01 -5.34
CA VAL A 46 2.30 17.06 -6.45
C VAL A 46 2.16 15.60 -5.95
N ASN A 47 2.86 15.27 -4.87
CA ASN A 47 2.81 13.91 -4.31
C ASN A 47 1.41 13.53 -3.83
N ASN A 48 0.65 14.43 -3.22
CA ASN A 48 -0.73 14.18 -2.80
C ASN A 48 -1.65 13.90 -4.00
N VAL A 49 -1.55 14.69 -5.06
CA VAL A 49 -2.37 14.52 -6.28
C VAL A 49 -2.03 13.20 -6.98
N LEU A 50 -0.74 12.90 -7.14
CA LEU A 50 -0.27 11.70 -7.82
C LEU A 50 -0.53 10.42 -7.01
N ASN A 51 -0.48 10.49 -5.68
CA ASN A 51 -0.55 9.34 -4.79
C ASN A 51 -1.85 8.54 -4.97
N LEU A 52 -2.99 9.20 -5.16
CA LEU A 52 -4.27 8.52 -5.37
C LEU A 52 -4.25 7.64 -6.63
N VAL A 53 -3.75 8.17 -7.75
CA VAL A 53 -3.66 7.44 -9.02
C VAL A 53 -2.67 6.29 -8.92
N ILE A 54 -1.50 6.55 -8.31
CA ILE A 54 -0.46 5.53 -8.11
C ILE A 54 -0.96 4.42 -7.19
N LEU A 55 -1.63 4.75 -6.08
CA LEU A 55 -2.14 3.78 -5.11
C LEU A 55 -3.18 2.84 -5.73
N MET A 56 -4.06 3.36 -6.59
CA MET A 56 -5.01 2.53 -7.34
C MET A 56 -4.28 1.59 -8.31
N GLY A 57 -3.28 2.07 -9.05
CA GLY A 57 -2.46 1.26 -9.94
C GLY A 57 -1.65 0.17 -9.20
N LEU A 58 -1.07 0.52 -8.05
CA LEU A 58 -0.39 -0.45 -7.17
C LEU A 58 -1.38 -1.50 -6.64
N GLY A 59 -2.57 -1.07 -6.18
CA GLY A 59 -3.64 -1.95 -5.73
C GLY A 59 -4.04 -2.95 -6.81
N PHE A 60 -4.21 -2.47 -8.04
CA PHE A 60 -4.51 -3.32 -9.19
C PHE A 60 -3.47 -4.42 -9.38
N SER A 61 -2.19 -4.08 -9.35
CA SER A 61 -1.11 -5.04 -9.58
C SER A 61 -1.00 -6.12 -8.50
N THR A 62 -1.47 -5.86 -7.27
CA THR A 62 -1.43 -6.85 -6.17
C THR A 62 -2.28 -8.09 -6.45
N GLY A 63 -3.25 -8.02 -7.37
CA GLY A 63 -4.04 -9.18 -7.82
C GLY A 63 -3.21 -10.29 -8.50
N LEU A 64 -1.99 -10.00 -8.96
CA LEU A 64 -1.11 -10.99 -9.58
C LEU A 64 -0.52 -11.98 -8.56
N THR A 65 -0.15 -11.53 -7.37
CA THR A 65 0.49 -12.37 -6.35
C THR A 65 -0.34 -13.60 -5.98
N PRO A 66 -1.66 -13.51 -5.72
CA PRO A 66 -2.48 -14.68 -5.42
C PRO A 66 -2.59 -15.67 -6.58
N MET A 67 -2.67 -15.18 -7.83
CA MET A 67 -2.69 -16.07 -8.99
C MET A 67 -1.39 -16.86 -9.13
N ILE A 68 -0.26 -16.16 -9.07
CA ILE A 68 1.07 -16.76 -9.17
C ILE A 68 1.30 -17.70 -8.00
N GLY A 69 0.91 -17.30 -6.78
CA GLY A 69 1.02 -18.11 -5.57
C GLY A 69 0.23 -19.42 -5.68
N ALA A 70 -0.99 -19.37 -6.20
CA ALA A 70 -1.83 -20.57 -6.40
C ALA A 70 -1.18 -21.54 -7.39
N PHE A 71 -0.72 -21.06 -8.56
CA PHE A 71 -0.02 -21.90 -9.55
C PHE A 71 1.34 -22.41 -9.05
N ASN A 72 2.05 -21.59 -8.26
CA ASN A 72 3.31 -22.02 -7.62
C ASN A 72 3.05 -23.13 -6.60
N GLY A 73 1.90 -23.13 -5.94
CA GLY A 73 1.49 -24.19 -5.03
C GLY A 73 1.47 -25.58 -5.67
N VAL A 74 1.03 -25.67 -6.91
CA VAL A 74 0.92 -26.92 -7.70
C VAL A 74 2.05 -27.08 -8.71
N ASN A 75 3.09 -26.25 -8.68
CA ASN A 75 4.22 -26.23 -9.61
C ASN A 75 3.82 -26.15 -11.11
N ASP A 76 2.72 -25.43 -11.41
CA ASP A 76 2.27 -25.23 -12.78
C ASP A 76 3.05 -24.10 -13.47
N VAL A 77 4.22 -24.44 -13.97
CA VAL A 77 5.16 -23.53 -14.64
C VAL A 77 4.51 -22.87 -15.88
N LYS A 78 3.66 -23.60 -16.62
CA LYS A 78 3.01 -23.07 -17.83
C LYS A 78 2.03 -21.94 -17.49
N SER A 79 1.17 -22.16 -16.48
CA SER A 79 0.22 -21.15 -16.03
C SER A 79 0.91 -19.95 -15.38
N ILE A 80 2.02 -20.15 -14.67
CA ILE A 80 2.83 -19.05 -14.12
C ILE A 80 3.38 -18.18 -15.25
N GLY A 81 4.04 -18.78 -16.27
CA GLY A 81 4.59 -18.03 -17.39
C GLY A 81 3.53 -17.27 -18.20
N SER A 82 2.39 -17.92 -18.44
CA SER A 82 1.26 -17.27 -19.12
C SER A 82 0.64 -16.14 -18.28
N THR A 83 0.50 -16.32 -16.96
CA THR A 83 -0.01 -15.27 -16.05
C THR A 83 0.94 -14.09 -16.01
N MET A 84 2.24 -14.33 -15.96
CA MET A 84 3.25 -13.27 -16.02
C MET A 84 3.16 -12.47 -17.32
N LYS A 85 3.04 -13.12 -18.49
CA LYS A 85 2.93 -12.45 -19.81
C LYS A 85 1.69 -11.57 -19.91
N ASN A 86 0.54 -12.13 -19.57
CA ASN A 86 -0.73 -11.39 -19.60
C ASN A 86 -0.77 -10.32 -18.48
N GLY A 87 -0.15 -10.58 -17.34
CA GLY A 87 -0.05 -9.64 -16.22
C GLY A 87 0.78 -8.40 -16.56
N ILE A 88 1.94 -8.59 -17.20
CA ILE A 88 2.77 -7.46 -17.68
C ILE A 88 1.99 -6.60 -18.66
N LEU A 89 1.28 -7.22 -19.61
CA LEU A 89 0.48 -6.47 -20.60
C LEU A 89 -0.64 -5.68 -19.93
N VAL A 90 -1.46 -6.34 -19.09
CA VAL A 90 -2.63 -5.69 -18.44
C VAL A 90 -2.17 -4.55 -17.54
N ASN A 91 -1.13 -4.77 -16.73
CA ASN A 91 -0.59 -3.71 -15.86
C ASN A 91 0.13 -2.62 -16.66
N GLY A 92 0.75 -2.95 -17.79
CA GLY A 92 1.31 -1.97 -18.73
C GLY A 92 0.21 -1.04 -19.27
N VAL A 93 -0.94 -1.60 -19.66
CA VAL A 93 -2.11 -0.82 -20.07
C VAL A 93 -2.62 0.06 -18.92
N ILE A 94 -2.73 -0.47 -17.70
CA ILE A 94 -3.10 0.34 -16.52
C ILE A 94 -2.10 1.46 -16.28
N GLY A 95 -0.80 1.20 -16.42
CA GLY A 95 0.24 2.22 -16.32
C GLY A 95 0.07 3.34 -17.36
N LEU A 96 -0.24 2.98 -18.63
CA LEU A 96 -0.52 3.96 -19.68
C LEU A 96 -1.80 4.76 -19.39
N VAL A 97 -2.87 4.10 -18.92
CA VAL A 97 -4.11 4.78 -18.50
C VAL A 97 -3.82 5.75 -17.35
N SER A 98 -3.01 5.33 -16.37
CA SER A 98 -2.59 6.22 -15.27
C SER A 98 -1.85 7.45 -15.79
N LEU A 99 -0.94 7.30 -16.77
CA LEU A 99 -0.25 8.43 -17.39
C LEU A 99 -1.23 9.37 -18.13
N VAL A 100 -2.23 8.82 -18.83
CA VAL A 100 -3.27 9.64 -19.48
C VAL A 100 -4.06 10.42 -18.45
N VAL A 101 -4.50 9.78 -17.35
CA VAL A 101 -5.21 10.45 -16.24
C VAL A 101 -4.35 11.57 -15.66
N LEU A 102 -3.06 11.29 -15.39
CA LEU A 102 -2.13 12.31 -14.89
C LEU A 102 -1.91 13.46 -15.88
N SER A 103 -1.86 13.16 -17.18
CA SER A 103 -1.76 14.21 -18.22
C SER A 103 -2.99 15.09 -18.27
N VAL A 104 -4.19 14.52 -18.07
CA VAL A 104 -5.43 15.29 -17.95
C VAL A 104 -5.38 16.19 -16.71
N ILE A 105 -4.98 15.64 -15.55
CA ILE A 105 -4.83 16.43 -14.31
C ILE A 105 -3.82 17.57 -14.52
N TYR A 106 -2.71 17.32 -15.21
CA TYR A 106 -1.71 18.35 -15.54
C TYR A 106 -2.29 19.54 -16.29
N CYS A 107 -3.22 19.31 -17.23
CA CYS A 107 -3.89 20.39 -17.96
C CYS A 107 -4.77 21.28 -17.07
N PHE A 108 -5.17 20.78 -15.90
CA PHE A 108 -6.03 21.51 -14.96
C PHE A 108 -5.31 22.01 -13.70
N LEU A 109 -3.97 21.87 -13.61
CA LEU A 109 -3.20 22.24 -12.41
C LEU A 109 -3.49 23.67 -11.94
N ASP A 110 -3.68 24.61 -12.86
CA ASP A 110 -3.96 26.04 -12.55
C ASP A 110 -5.32 26.24 -11.84
N ARG A 111 -6.22 25.25 -11.92
CA ARG A 111 -7.55 25.32 -11.30
C ARG A 111 -7.60 24.74 -9.88
N PHE A 112 -6.50 24.18 -9.40
CA PHE A 112 -6.43 23.61 -8.03
C PHE A 112 -6.20 24.67 -6.94
N GLY A 113 -6.16 25.97 -7.29
CA GLY A 113 -6.07 27.07 -6.32
C GLY A 113 -4.72 27.17 -5.61
N GLN A 114 -3.66 26.66 -6.23
CA GLN A 114 -2.29 26.84 -5.70
C GLN A 114 -1.79 28.26 -5.97
N ALA A 115 -0.88 28.72 -5.08
CA ALA A 115 -0.24 30.01 -5.26
C ALA A 115 0.46 30.07 -6.63
N PRO A 116 0.26 31.15 -7.43
CA PRO A 116 0.86 31.27 -8.77
C PRO A 116 2.38 31.11 -8.78
N GLU A 117 3.04 31.49 -7.67
CA GLU A 117 4.48 31.41 -7.47
C GLU A 117 5.00 29.95 -7.40
N LEU A 118 4.15 29.00 -6.99
CA LEU A 118 4.50 27.59 -6.92
C LEU A 118 4.33 26.85 -8.26
N LEU A 119 3.55 27.37 -9.19
CA LEU A 119 3.28 26.71 -10.47
C LEU A 119 4.53 26.41 -11.30
N PRO A 120 5.55 27.30 -11.38
CA PRO A 120 6.80 27.01 -12.07
C PRO A 120 7.57 25.83 -11.47
N LEU A 121 7.44 25.56 -10.17
CA LEU A 121 8.02 24.41 -9.47
C LEU A 121 7.17 23.15 -9.63
N ILE A 122 5.85 23.27 -9.51
CA ILE A 122 4.89 22.17 -9.59
C ILE A 122 4.92 21.52 -10.98
N ARG A 123 4.87 22.29 -12.07
CA ARG A 123 4.71 21.76 -13.43
C ARG A 123 5.83 20.80 -13.85
N PRO A 124 7.14 21.15 -13.81
CA PRO A 124 8.20 20.25 -14.23
C PRO A 124 8.31 19.04 -13.29
N TYR A 125 8.17 19.22 -11.98
CA TYR A 125 8.21 18.14 -11.01
C TYR A 125 7.07 17.15 -11.23
N PHE A 126 5.84 17.63 -11.50
CA PHE A 126 4.69 16.79 -11.80
C PHE A 126 4.93 15.89 -13.02
N ILE A 127 5.55 16.40 -14.09
CA ILE A 127 5.88 15.61 -15.28
C ILE A 127 6.90 14.53 -14.92
N ILE A 128 7.97 14.89 -14.21
CA ILE A 128 9.05 13.95 -13.85
C ILE A 128 8.49 12.82 -12.98
N ILE A 129 7.75 13.13 -11.92
CA ILE A 129 7.17 12.12 -11.02
C ILE A 129 6.07 11.34 -11.74
N GLY A 130 5.27 11.97 -12.60
CA GLY A 130 4.28 11.32 -13.45
C GLY A 130 4.91 10.24 -14.33
N ILE A 131 5.99 10.55 -15.04
CA ILE A 131 6.74 9.56 -15.84
C ILE A 131 7.33 8.47 -14.94
N SER A 132 7.87 8.84 -13.78
CA SER A 132 8.47 7.88 -12.84
C SER A 132 7.44 6.88 -12.31
N SER A 133 6.15 7.25 -12.24
CA SER A 133 5.07 6.36 -11.81
C SER A 133 4.88 5.16 -12.74
N PHE A 134 5.14 5.31 -14.03
CA PHE A 134 5.11 4.20 -14.99
C PHE A 134 6.20 3.15 -14.67
N PHE A 135 7.42 3.60 -14.36
CA PHE A 135 8.48 2.70 -13.91
C PHE A 135 8.16 2.04 -12.57
N GLN A 136 7.50 2.78 -11.65
CA GLN A 136 7.02 2.25 -10.38
C GLN A 136 6.01 1.12 -10.57
N LEU A 137 5.01 1.32 -11.41
CA LEU A 137 4.03 0.28 -11.73
C LEU A 137 4.70 -0.91 -12.44
N GLY A 138 5.65 -0.64 -13.34
CA GLY A 138 6.41 -1.67 -14.05
C GLY A 138 7.21 -2.59 -13.12
N PHE A 139 8.02 -2.02 -12.22
CA PHE A 139 8.77 -2.87 -11.29
C PHE A 139 7.85 -3.57 -10.28
N ASN A 140 6.73 -2.94 -9.88
CA ASN A 140 5.79 -3.56 -8.96
C ASN A 140 5.16 -4.84 -9.53
N VAL A 141 4.90 -4.90 -10.83
CA VAL A 141 4.41 -6.14 -11.49
C VAL A 141 5.42 -7.28 -11.32
N LEU A 142 6.71 -7.02 -11.54
CA LEU A 142 7.77 -8.02 -11.38
C LEU A 142 7.99 -8.37 -9.90
N LYS A 143 7.83 -7.39 -9.01
CA LYS A 143 7.81 -7.61 -7.57
C LYS A 143 6.67 -8.56 -7.17
N GLN A 144 5.44 -8.32 -7.63
CA GLN A 144 4.30 -9.21 -7.36
C GLN A 144 4.56 -10.65 -7.88
N PHE A 145 5.25 -10.78 -9.00
CA PHE A 145 5.70 -12.09 -9.49
C PHE A 145 6.67 -12.76 -8.52
N THR A 146 7.75 -12.07 -8.11
CA THR A 146 8.74 -12.64 -7.20
C THR A 146 8.16 -12.96 -5.82
N ASP A 147 7.27 -12.12 -5.31
CA ASP A 147 6.58 -12.33 -4.03
C ASP A 147 5.65 -13.55 -4.12
N GLY A 148 4.86 -13.70 -5.20
CA GLY A 148 4.02 -14.88 -5.46
C GLY A 148 4.82 -16.18 -5.60
N MET A 149 6.05 -16.08 -6.10
CA MET A 149 7.03 -17.18 -6.15
C MET A 149 7.75 -17.43 -4.79
N ARG A 150 7.27 -16.81 -3.68
CA ARG A 150 7.84 -16.91 -2.33
C ARG A 150 9.30 -16.42 -2.24
N GLN A 151 9.65 -15.35 -2.98
CA GLN A 151 10.99 -14.73 -2.99
C GLN A 151 10.98 -13.26 -2.51
N PRO A 152 10.38 -12.91 -1.37
CA PRO A 152 10.25 -11.52 -0.92
C PRO A 152 11.59 -10.89 -0.52
N VAL A 153 12.60 -11.70 -0.19
CA VAL A 153 13.96 -11.21 0.12
C VAL A 153 14.55 -10.45 -1.07
N VAL A 154 14.31 -10.92 -2.29
CA VAL A 154 14.79 -10.25 -3.51
C VAL A 154 14.11 -8.88 -3.66
N SER A 155 12.79 -8.85 -3.45
CA SER A 155 12.02 -7.62 -3.47
C SER A 155 12.53 -6.61 -2.44
N MET A 156 12.79 -7.07 -1.21
CA MET A 156 13.36 -6.25 -0.14
C MET A 156 14.73 -5.67 -0.54
N VAL A 157 15.65 -6.51 -1.02
CA VAL A 157 17.01 -6.07 -1.40
C VAL A 157 16.96 -5.03 -2.51
N PHE A 158 16.14 -5.25 -3.55
CA PHE A 158 16.05 -4.29 -4.66
C PHE A 158 15.39 -2.97 -4.25
N LEU A 159 14.42 -3.01 -3.34
CA LEU A 159 13.85 -1.80 -2.75
C LEU A 159 14.90 -1.03 -1.94
N ILE A 160 15.69 -1.73 -1.11
CA ILE A 160 16.77 -1.07 -0.33
C ILE A 160 17.80 -0.43 -1.27
N ILE A 161 18.25 -1.13 -2.30
CA ILE A 161 19.22 -0.59 -3.27
C ILE A 161 18.62 0.64 -3.98
N GLY A 162 17.38 0.54 -4.47
CA GLY A 162 16.70 1.66 -5.12
C GLY A 162 16.59 2.88 -4.21
N ASN A 163 16.29 2.66 -2.93
CA ASN A 163 16.18 3.72 -1.93
C ASN A 163 17.52 4.38 -1.61
N VAL A 164 18.59 3.60 -1.48
CA VAL A 164 19.95 4.14 -1.27
C VAL A 164 20.36 4.98 -2.48
N VAL A 165 20.10 4.50 -3.70
CA VAL A 165 20.38 5.25 -4.93
C VAL A 165 19.54 6.53 -5.00
N ASN A 166 18.27 6.49 -4.57
CA ASN A 166 17.44 7.69 -4.52
C ASN A 166 17.99 8.73 -3.54
N ILE A 167 18.28 8.35 -2.29
CA ILE A 167 18.82 9.28 -1.28
C ILE A 167 20.17 9.86 -1.74
N PHE A 168 21.06 9.02 -2.28
CA PHE A 168 22.32 9.48 -2.82
C PHE A 168 22.14 10.43 -4.02
N GLY A 169 21.24 10.08 -4.94
CA GLY A 169 20.89 10.91 -6.09
C GLY A 169 20.26 12.25 -5.68
N ASN A 170 19.45 12.27 -4.64
CA ASN A 170 18.93 13.50 -4.05
C ASN A 170 20.05 14.40 -3.54
N TRP A 171 20.99 13.83 -2.79
CA TRP A 171 22.15 14.59 -2.29
C TRP A 171 22.99 15.19 -3.42
N VAL A 172 23.16 14.45 -4.53
CA VAL A 172 23.91 14.95 -5.69
C VAL A 172 23.12 16.00 -6.46
N LEU A 173 21.86 15.76 -6.79
CA LEU A 173 21.09 16.55 -7.76
C LEU A 173 20.33 17.72 -7.13
N ILE A 174 19.88 17.61 -5.86
CA ILE A 174 19.24 18.74 -5.17
C ILE A 174 20.30 19.82 -4.90
N TYR A 175 21.45 19.41 -4.35
CA TYR A 175 22.48 20.36 -3.86
C TYR A 175 23.65 20.58 -4.83
N GLY A 176 23.60 20.05 -6.04
CA GLY A 176 24.65 20.28 -7.04
C GLY A 176 26.02 19.73 -6.65
N LYS A 177 26.08 18.54 -6.02
CA LYS A 177 27.37 17.95 -5.59
C LYS A 177 28.01 17.15 -6.72
N LEU A 178 29.31 16.83 -6.55
CA LEU A 178 30.12 16.04 -7.50
C LEU A 178 30.22 16.65 -8.92
N GLY A 179 30.08 17.97 -9.07
CA GLY A 179 30.15 18.66 -10.35
C GLY A 179 28.84 18.68 -11.15
N PHE A 180 27.75 18.18 -10.59
CA PHE A 180 26.42 18.33 -11.18
C PHE A 180 25.81 19.70 -10.86
N PRO A 181 24.95 20.24 -11.74
CA PRO A 181 24.21 21.47 -11.45
C PRO A 181 23.23 21.27 -10.30
N GLU A 182 23.01 22.32 -9.54
CA GLU A 182 21.95 22.37 -8.51
C GLU A 182 20.59 22.45 -9.19
N LEU A 183 19.80 21.38 -9.07
CA LEU A 183 18.49 21.24 -9.73
C LEU A 183 17.32 21.37 -8.76
N GLY A 184 17.59 21.51 -7.44
CA GLY A 184 16.56 21.65 -6.43
C GLY A 184 15.49 20.55 -6.50
N LEU A 185 14.22 20.95 -6.49
CA LEU A 185 13.08 20.03 -6.57
C LEU A 185 13.11 19.10 -7.79
N ASN A 186 13.52 19.61 -8.95
CA ASN A 186 13.62 18.78 -10.16
C ASN A 186 14.71 17.71 -10.01
N GLY A 187 15.77 17.99 -9.27
CA GLY A 187 16.81 17.02 -8.90
C GLY A 187 16.25 15.86 -8.09
N ALA A 188 15.39 16.14 -7.11
CA ALA A 188 14.68 15.10 -6.36
C ALA A 188 13.79 14.24 -7.26
N GLY A 189 13.06 14.86 -8.19
CA GLY A 189 12.23 14.16 -9.18
C GLY A 189 13.04 13.22 -10.07
N ILE A 190 14.16 13.72 -10.63
CA ILE A 190 15.06 12.94 -11.50
C ILE A 190 15.68 11.78 -10.73
N SER A 191 16.12 12.00 -9.49
CA SER A 191 16.65 10.94 -8.63
C SER A 191 15.63 9.83 -8.41
N THR A 192 14.37 10.19 -8.11
CA THR A 192 13.27 9.25 -7.96
C THR A 192 12.99 8.48 -9.25
N LEU A 193 13.00 9.15 -10.40
CA LEU A 193 12.84 8.53 -11.71
C LEU A 193 13.93 7.49 -11.98
N LEU A 194 15.20 7.87 -11.76
CA LEU A 194 16.35 6.99 -11.96
C LEU A 194 16.32 5.79 -11.02
N ALA A 195 16.00 6.00 -9.73
CA ALA A 195 15.87 4.92 -8.77
C ALA A 195 14.76 3.91 -9.17
N ARG A 196 13.59 4.39 -9.60
CA ARG A 196 12.48 3.53 -10.06
C ARG A 196 12.84 2.78 -11.36
N ALA A 197 13.51 3.44 -12.30
CA ALA A 197 14.01 2.81 -13.52
C ALA A 197 15.06 1.74 -13.22
N LEU A 198 15.98 2.01 -12.30
CA LEU A 198 16.98 1.04 -11.81
C LEU A 198 16.30 -0.17 -11.17
N MET A 199 15.31 0.04 -10.29
CA MET A 199 14.55 -1.05 -9.69
C MET A 199 13.87 -1.92 -10.75
N LEU A 200 13.22 -1.32 -11.75
CA LEU A 200 12.64 -2.07 -12.86
C LEU A 200 13.70 -2.88 -13.61
N GLY A 201 14.86 -2.28 -13.89
CA GLY A 201 16.00 -2.96 -14.54
C GLY A 201 16.51 -4.15 -13.73
N MET A 202 16.72 -3.98 -12.42
CA MET A 202 17.17 -5.06 -11.52
C MET A 202 16.17 -6.21 -11.46
N PHE A 203 14.87 -5.93 -11.29
CA PHE A 203 13.83 -6.95 -11.33
C PHE A 203 13.76 -7.65 -12.69
N ALA A 204 13.84 -6.91 -13.79
CA ALA A 204 13.82 -7.49 -15.13
C ALA A 204 15.02 -8.41 -15.37
N ILE A 205 16.24 -7.98 -15.02
CA ILE A 205 17.44 -8.80 -15.14
C ILE A 205 17.32 -10.05 -14.28
N TYR A 206 16.91 -9.93 -13.03
CA TYR A 206 16.78 -11.05 -12.11
C TYR A 206 15.76 -12.08 -12.60
N VAL A 207 14.59 -11.63 -13.06
CA VAL A 207 13.52 -12.52 -13.51
C VAL A 207 13.84 -13.12 -14.87
N PHE A 208 14.26 -12.31 -15.87
CA PHE A 208 14.42 -12.79 -17.25
C PHE A 208 15.77 -13.45 -17.53
N LYS A 209 16.85 -13.08 -16.83
CA LYS A 209 18.19 -13.65 -16.99
C LYS A 209 18.57 -14.60 -15.85
N GLY A 210 17.86 -14.58 -14.72
CA GLY A 210 18.15 -15.42 -13.56
C GLY A 210 17.97 -16.91 -13.84
N LYS A 211 18.96 -17.73 -13.47
CA LYS A 211 18.92 -19.20 -13.65
C LYS A 211 17.69 -19.83 -12.99
N LYS A 212 17.25 -19.27 -11.86
CA LYS A 212 16.12 -19.78 -11.06
C LYS A 212 14.79 -19.77 -11.80
N PHE A 213 14.54 -18.76 -12.65
CA PHE A 213 13.28 -18.59 -13.36
C PHE A 213 13.34 -19.05 -14.82
N ARG A 214 14.42 -19.71 -15.26
CA ARG A 214 14.63 -20.11 -16.66
C ARG A 214 13.44 -20.88 -17.25
N GLN A 215 12.86 -21.81 -16.49
CA GLN A 215 11.68 -22.58 -16.93
C GLN A 215 10.43 -21.69 -17.05
N HIS A 216 10.21 -20.77 -16.12
CA HIS A 216 9.08 -19.84 -16.13
C HIS A 216 9.21 -18.84 -17.27
N VAL A 217 10.44 -18.37 -17.56
CA VAL A 217 10.72 -17.49 -18.71
C VAL A 217 10.55 -18.24 -20.04
N ALA A 218 10.93 -19.51 -20.13
CA ALA A 218 10.64 -20.34 -21.30
C ALA A 218 9.12 -20.47 -21.52
N ALA A 219 8.36 -20.75 -20.46
CA ALA A 219 6.90 -20.80 -20.49
C ALA A 219 6.28 -19.44 -20.84
N PHE A 220 6.83 -18.32 -20.33
CA PHE A 220 6.43 -16.96 -20.70
C PHE A 220 6.60 -16.72 -22.21
N LYS A 221 7.76 -17.08 -22.78
CA LYS A 221 8.03 -16.92 -24.22
C LYS A 221 7.10 -17.77 -25.07
N ALA A 222 6.87 -19.02 -24.67
CA ALA A 222 6.02 -19.97 -25.38
C ALA A 222 4.52 -19.71 -25.26
N SER A 223 4.10 -18.92 -24.25
CA SER A 223 2.68 -18.64 -24.00
C SER A 223 2.13 -17.61 -25.00
N HIS A 224 0.83 -17.74 -25.30
CA HIS A 224 0.08 -16.75 -26.08
C HIS A 224 -0.70 -15.80 -25.16
N LEU A 225 -1.06 -14.63 -25.68
CA LEU A 225 -1.98 -13.73 -25.02
C LEU A 225 -3.36 -14.35 -24.97
N SER A 226 -3.98 -14.38 -23.80
CA SER A 226 -5.29 -15.00 -23.59
C SER A 226 -6.27 -13.97 -23.01
N LYS A 227 -7.32 -13.68 -23.79
CA LYS A 227 -8.41 -12.78 -23.35
C LYS A 227 -9.03 -13.26 -22.02
N GLY A 228 -9.22 -14.58 -21.84
CA GLY A 228 -9.74 -15.15 -20.61
C GLY A 228 -8.83 -14.87 -19.40
N ARG A 229 -7.51 -15.06 -19.58
CA ARG A 229 -6.54 -14.79 -18.51
C ARG A 229 -6.42 -13.30 -18.19
N MET A 230 -6.40 -12.44 -19.22
CA MET A 230 -6.42 -10.99 -19.03
C MET A 230 -7.68 -10.54 -18.27
N LYS A 231 -8.87 -11.05 -18.66
CA LYS A 231 -10.13 -10.78 -17.96
C LYS A 231 -10.09 -11.24 -16.50
N HIS A 232 -9.48 -12.38 -16.23
CA HIS A 232 -9.34 -12.89 -14.86
C HIS A 232 -8.38 -12.01 -14.02
N ILE A 233 -7.20 -11.61 -14.58
CA ILE A 233 -6.29 -10.66 -13.93
C ILE A 233 -7.01 -9.35 -13.63
N PHE A 234 -7.75 -8.81 -14.61
CA PHE A 234 -8.52 -7.59 -14.43
C PHE A 234 -9.58 -7.76 -13.33
N SER A 235 -10.30 -8.88 -13.31
CA SER A 235 -11.33 -9.16 -12.30
C SER A 235 -10.79 -9.29 -10.87
N LEU A 236 -9.51 -9.60 -10.71
CA LEU A 236 -8.83 -9.61 -9.40
C LEU A 236 -8.25 -8.25 -9.04
N GLY A 237 -7.75 -7.50 -10.01
CA GLY A 237 -7.08 -6.22 -9.77
C GLY A 237 -8.03 -5.07 -9.48
N TYR A 238 -9.12 -4.90 -10.28
CA TYR A 238 -9.98 -3.72 -10.14
C TYR A 238 -10.69 -3.61 -8.78
N PRO A 239 -11.17 -4.72 -8.13
CA PRO A 239 -11.82 -4.56 -6.84
C PRO A 239 -10.82 -4.11 -5.75
N VAL A 240 -9.58 -4.57 -5.85
CA VAL A 240 -8.52 -4.16 -4.91
C VAL A 240 -8.12 -2.71 -5.14
N ALA A 241 -8.02 -2.26 -6.40
CA ALA A 241 -7.77 -0.87 -6.73
C ALA A 241 -8.86 0.06 -6.16
N ILE A 242 -10.13 -0.32 -6.35
CA ILE A 242 -11.27 0.45 -5.82
C ILE A 242 -11.26 0.44 -4.29
N GLN A 243 -11.04 -0.72 -3.64
CA GLN A 243 -10.93 -0.79 -2.18
C GLN A 243 -9.88 0.19 -1.64
N ASN A 244 -8.67 0.18 -2.22
CA ASN A 244 -7.59 1.08 -1.79
C ASN A 244 -7.97 2.56 -2.01
N GLY A 245 -8.65 2.87 -3.12
CA GLY A 245 -9.16 4.21 -3.40
C GLY A 245 -10.22 4.66 -2.40
N LEU A 246 -11.18 3.79 -2.06
CA LEU A 246 -12.22 4.05 -1.06
C LEU A 246 -11.61 4.30 0.33
N GLU A 247 -10.64 3.48 0.71
CA GLU A 247 -9.95 3.62 1.99
C GLU A 247 -9.18 4.94 2.07
N ALA A 248 -8.34 5.24 1.07
CA ALA A 248 -7.57 6.48 1.02
C ALA A 248 -8.47 7.73 1.00
N SER A 249 -9.56 7.72 0.23
CA SER A 249 -10.50 8.84 0.20
C SER A 249 -11.25 9.05 1.52
N THR A 250 -11.52 7.98 2.28
CA THR A 250 -12.12 8.09 3.62
C THR A 250 -11.21 8.84 4.59
N PHE A 251 -9.90 8.55 4.56
CA PHE A 251 -8.92 9.33 5.34
C PHE A 251 -8.89 10.80 4.91
N SER A 252 -8.94 11.07 3.61
CA SER A 252 -8.97 12.44 3.08
C SER A 252 -10.23 13.20 3.50
N PHE A 253 -11.41 12.57 3.43
CA PHE A 253 -12.65 13.19 3.91
C PHE A 253 -12.62 13.47 5.41
N SER A 254 -12.06 12.55 6.20
CA SER A 254 -11.90 12.77 7.65
C SER A 254 -10.96 13.93 7.95
N ALA A 255 -9.86 14.06 7.22
CA ALA A 255 -8.93 15.19 7.37
C ALA A 255 -9.61 16.53 7.03
N ILE A 256 -10.47 16.56 5.97
CA ILE A 256 -11.26 17.75 5.64
C ILE A 256 -12.22 18.11 6.78
N MET A 257 -12.97 17.12 7.32
CA MET A 257 -13.89 17.33 8.44
C MET A 257 -13.14 17.83 9.69
N ILE A 258 -11.96 17.33 9.98
CA ILE A 258 -11.13 17.78 11.10
C ILE A 258 -10.62 19.20 10.85
N GLY A 259 -10.28 19.54 9.61
CA GLY A 259 -9.90 20.91 9.23
C GLY A 259 -11.01 21.94 9.48
N TRP A 260 -12.29 21.54 9.45
CA TRP A 260 -13.41 22.43 9.84
C TRP A 260 -13.48 22.70 11.34
N LEU A 261 -12.87 21.86 12.18
CA LEU A 261 -12.81 22.09 13.63
C LEU A 261 -11.74 23.12 14.01
N GLY A 262 -10.57 23.07 13.34
CA GLY A 262 -9.49 24.00 13.60
C GLY A 262 -8.12 23.49 13.16
N VAL A 263 -7.14 24.40 13.22
CA VAL A 263 -5.76 24.13 12.84
C VAL A 263 -5.06 23.22 13.86
N VAL A 264 -5.39 23.38 15.14
CA VAL A 264 -4.79 22.59 16.24
C VAL A 264 -5.24 21.13 16.15
N GLU A 265 -6.53 20.90 15.89
CA GLU A 265 -7.11 19.56 15.70
C GLU A 265 -6.52 18.90 14.47
N LEU A 266 -6.35 19.63 13.37
CA LEU A 266 -5.75 19.11 12.15
C LEU A 266 -4.28 18.73 12.36
N ALA A 267 -3.52 19.53 13.11
CA ALA A 267 -2.13 19.22 13.48
C ALA A 267 -2.06 17.95 14.36
N ALA A 268 -2.93 17.82 15.34
CA ALA A 268 -3.01 16.62 16.19
C ALA A 268 -3.39 15.38 15.38
N HIS A 269 -4.34 15.51 14.46
CA HIS A 269 -4.69 14.44 13.51
C HIS A 269 -3.46 13.97 12.69
N GLN A 270 -2.66 14.91 12.21
CA GLN A 270 -1.46 14.58 11.42
C GLN A 270 -0.43 13.79 12.24
N VAL A 271 -0.22 14.15 13.52
CA VAL A 271 0.65 13.39 14.43
C VAL A 271 0.16 11.96 14.57
N VAL A 272 -1.13 11.76 14.87
CA VAL A 272 -1.70 10.44 15.12
C VAL A 272 -1.73 9.59 13.84
N THR A 273 -2.06 10.17 12.69
CA THR A 273 -2.03 9.46 11.39
C THR A 273 -0.63 9.04 11.00
N THR A 274 0.40 9.84 11.29
CA THR A 274 1.79 9.46 10.99
C THR A 274 2.21 8.23 11.81
N ILE A 275 1.89 8.19 13.11
CA ILE A 275 2.14 7.03 13.97
C ILE A 275 1.34 5.81 13.51
N SER A 276 0.05 6.02 13.17
CA SER A 276 -0.82 4.98 12.65
C SER A 276 -0.28 4.34 11.36
N LEU A 277 0.28 5.16 10.46
CA LEU A 277 0.88 4.69 9.20
C LEU A 277 2.07 3.75 9.44
N LEU A 278 2.91 4.01 10.44
CA LEU A 278 4.02 3.13 10.80
C LEU A 278 3.51 1.75 11.23
N PHE A 279 2.46 1.71 12.05
CA PHE A 279 1.85 0.46 12.49
C PHE A 279 1.17 -0.29 11.34
N PHE A 280 0.41 0.43 10.52
CA PHE A 280 -0.24 -0.11 9.32
C PHE A 280 0.75 -0.83 8.40
N LEU A 281 1.92 -0.26 8.12
CA LEU A 281 2.88 -0.85 7.19
C LEU A 281 3.52 -2.13 7.74
N LEU A 282 3.71 -2.22 9.06
CA LEU A 282 4.14 -3.46 9.70
C LEU A 282 3.08 -4.56 9.54
N LEU A 283 1.82 -4.25 9.84
CA LEU A 283 0.70 -5.19 9.71
C LEU A 283 0.46 -5.57 8.25
N GLN A 284 0.56 -4.62 7.33
CA GLN A 284 0.41 -4.84 5.89
C GLN A 284 1.47 -5.82 5.35
N GLY A 285 2.74 -5.67 5.77
CA GLY A 285 3.79 -6.60 5.38
C GLY A 285 3.50 -8.03 5.82
N LEU A 286 3.00 -8.21 7.04
CA LEU A 286 2.59 -9.50 7.57
C LEU A 286 1.37 -10.07 6.83
N SER A 287 0.39 -9.21 6.52
CA SER A 287 -0.82 -9.57 5.77
C SER A 287 -0.49 -10.10 4.38
N PHE A 288 0.46 -9.46 3.67
CA PHE A 288 0.93 -9.95 2.37
C PHE A 288 1.59 -11.32 2.47
N ALA A 289 2.36 -11.59 3.54
CA ALA A 289 2.95 -12.91 3.76
C ALA A 289 1.86 -13.98 3.96
N VAL A 290 0.82 -13.66 4.73
CA VAL A 290 -0.34 -14.55 4.91
C VAL A 290 -1.03 -14.81 3.57
N SER A 291 -1.28 -13.77 2.76
CA SER A 291 -1.88 -13.90 1.43
C SER A 291 -1.09 -14.83 0.51
N ILE A 292 0.25 -14.73 0.49
CA ILE A 292 1.13 -15.59 -0.31
C ILE A 292 1.04 -17.05 0.14
N LEU A 293 1.03 -17.32 1.45
CA LEU A 293 0.93 -18.68 1.97
C LEU A 293 -0.45 -19.29 1.77
N VAL A 294 -1.49 -18.48 1.98
CA VAL A 294 -2.89 -18.85 1.72
C VAL A 294 -3.10 -19.18 0.25
N SER A 295 -2.62 -18.33 -0.67
CA SER A 295 -2.77 -18.59 -2.11
C SER A 295 -2.05 -19.87 -2.56
N ASN A 296 -0.89 -20.15 -1.97
CA ASN A 296 -0.15 -21.38 -2.25
C ASN A 296 -0.89 -22.63 -1.76
N SER A 297 -1.48 -22.59 -0.55
CA SER A 297 -2.32 -23.65 -0.01
C SER A 297 -3.63 -23.80 -0.80
N TYR A 298 -4.24 -22.70 -1.19
CA TYR A 298 -5.44 -22.66 -2.02
C TYR A 298 -5.21 -23.35 -3.38
N GLY A 299 -4.09 -23.08 -4.05
CA GLY A 299 -3.72 -23.75 -5.29
C GLY A 299 -3.59 -25.27 -5.15
N LYS A 300 -3.08 -25.73 -4.01
CA LYS A 300 -2.99 -27.16 -3.65
C LYS A 300 -4.30 -27.79 -3.24
N LYS A 301 -5.38 -27.02 -3.10
CA LYS A 301 -6.65 -27.41 -2.47
C LYS A 301 -6.49 -27.86 -1.02
N ASP A 302 -5.41 -27.41 -0.34
CA ASP A 302 -5.17 -27.63 1.08
C ASP A 302 -5.93 -26.57 1.91
N PHE A 303 -7.24 -26.78 2.08
CA PHE A 303 -8.11 -25.85 2.80
C PHE A 303 -7.83 -25.82 4.31
N ASP A 304 -7.30 -26.90 4.87
CA ASP A 304 -6.83 -26.93 6.25
C ASP A 304 -5.60 -26.03 6.43
N GLY A 305 -4.67 -26.06 5.48
CA GLY A 305 -3.54 -25.12 5.40
C GLY A 305 -3.99 -23.68 5.30
N VAL A 306 -5.00 -23.37 4.46
CA VAL A 306 -5.59 -22.04 4.35
C VAL A 306 -6.10 -21.55 5.70
N GLN A 307 -6.89 -22.35 6.43
CA GLN A 307 -7.42 -21.99 7.75
C GLN A 307 -6.30 -21.80 8.78
N LYS A 308 -5.29 -22.69 8.79
CA LYS A 308 -4.17 -22.62 9.75
C LYS A 308 -3.33 -21.35 9.54
N TYR A 309 -2.98 -21.01 8.29
CA TYR A 309 -2.24 -19.76 8.01
C TYR A 309 -3.06 -18.52 8.35
N THR A 310 -4.35 -18.50 8.02
CA THR A 310 -5.27 -17.41 8.37
C THR A 310 -5.34 -17.20 9.88
N LYS A 311 -5.64 -18.27 10.66
CA LYS A 311 -5.76 -18.18 12.12
C LYS A 311 -4.45 -17.74 12.77
N LYS A 312 -3.30 -18.30 12.35
CA LYS A 312 -2.00 -17.92 12.90
C LYS A 312 -1.59 -16.52 12.49
N GLY A 313 -1.85 -16.12 11.23
CA GLY A 313 -1.60 -14.77 10.76
C GLY A 313 -2.41 -13.74 11.53
N PHE A 314 -3.71 -13.95 11.69
CA PHE A 314 -4.57 -13.07 12.47
C PHE A 314 -4.12 -12.94 13.94
N LEU A 315 -3.78 -14.05 14.59
CA LEU A 315 -3.27 -14.04 15.97
C LEU A 315 -1.96 -13.25 16.09
N MET A 316 -1.05 -13.41 15.11
CA MET A 316 0.21 -12.64 15.10
C MET A 316 -0.06 -11.13 14.92
N MET A 317 -0.97 -10.75 13.99
CA MET A 317 -1.33 -9.35 13.80
C MET A 317 -1.96 -8.76 15.05
N LEU A 318 -2.87 -9.49 15.68
CA LEU A 318 -3.49 -9.08 16.94
C LEU A 318 -2.45 -8.88 18.06
N THR A 319 -1.49 -9.80 18.19
CA THR A 319 -0.42 -9.70 19.18
C THR A 319 0.47 -8.48 18.91
N ILE A 320 0.87 -8.26 17.64
CA ILE A 320 1.68 -7.10 17.25
C ILE A 320 0.91 -5.80 17.51
N SER A 321 -0.36 -5.70 17.07
CA SER A 321 -1.21 -4.52 17.31
C SER A 321 -1.34 -4.24 18.79
N ALA A 322 -1.60 -5.23 19.62
CA ALA A 322 -1.70 -5.07 21.07
C ALA A 322 -0.38 -4.60 21.69
N THR A 323 0.75 -5.19 21.26
CA THR A 323 2.08 -4.80 21.76
C THR A 323 2.43 -3.36 21.36
N LEU A 324 2.23 -2.99 20.09
CA LEU A 324 2.50 -1.64 19.61
C LEU A 324 1.60 -0.60 20.29
N SER A 325 0.33 -0.91 20.47
CA SER A 325 -0.61 -0.04 21.18
C SER A 325 -0.27 0.13 22.66
N ALA A 326 0.17 -0.95 23.33
CA ALA A 326 0.62 -0.88 24.71
C ALA A 326 1.89 -0.04 24.85
N LEU A 327 2.87 -0.22 23.96
CA LEU A 327 4.08 0.60 23.92
C LEU A 327 3.75 2.07 23.65
N LEU A 328 2.87 2.36 22.70
CA LEU A 328 2.43 3.73 22.44
C LEU A 328 1.75 4.36 23.65
N TYR A 329 0.91 3.61 24.37
CA TYR A 329 0.25 4.10 25.57
C TYR A 329 1.24 4.41 26.69
N ILE A 330 2.24 3.56 26.90
CA ILE A 330 3.30 3.77 27.90
C ILE A 330 4.12 5.03 27.55
N PHE A 331 4.51 5.18 26.30
CA PHE A 331 5.37 6.28 25.83
C PHE A 331 4.60 7.45 25.19
N ARG A 332 3.28 7.55 25.40
CA ARG A 332 2.40 8.49 24.69
C ARG A 332 2.85 9.95 24.70
N PHE A 333 3.34 10.44 25.85
CA PHE A 333 3.81 11.83 25.97
C PHE A 333 5.11 12.06 25.17
N HIS A 334 6.04 11.12 25.25
CA HIS A 334 7.28 11.19 24.45
C HIS A 334 6.98 11.06 22.96
N ALA A 335 6.08 10.15 22.56
CA ALA A 335 5.68 9.97 21.17
C ALA A 335 5.05 11.24 20.58
N ALA A 336 4.20 11.95 21.31
CA ALA A 336 3.64 13.21 20.87
C ALA A 336 4.72 14.31 20.80
N GLY A 337 5.62 14.41 21.79
CA GLY A 337 6.69 15.40 21.85
C GLY A 337 7.76 15.28 20.76
N ILE A 338 7.87 14.11 20.10
CA ILE A 338 8.76 13.97 18.92
C ILE A 338 8.25 14.80 17.73
N PHE A 339 6.93 14.99 17.62
CA PHE A 339 6.30 15.62 16.46
C PHE A 339 5.93 17.09 16.66
N THR A 340 5.79 17.55 17.91
CA THR A 340 5.33 18.92 18.20
C THR A 340 5.79 19.41 19.57
N ASP A 341 6.19 20.69 19.62
CA ASP A 341 6.48 21.42 20.86
C ASP A 341 5.21 22.07 21.44
N SER A 342 4.11 22.12 20.68
CA SER A 342 2.82 22.68 21.15
C SER A 342 2.17 21.73 22.16
N THR A 343 2.03 22.19 23.39
CA THR A 343 1.36 21.43 24.47
C THR A 343 -0.10 21.14 24.16
N GLU A 344 -0.78 22.02 23.45
CA GLU A 344 -2.17 21.89 23.06
C GLU A 344 -2.34 20.77 22.02
N VAL A 345 -1.55 20.79 20.93
CA VAL A 345 -1.53 19.74 19.91
C VAL A 345 -1.15 18.39 20.53
N ALA A 346 -0.12 18.37 21.39
CA ALA A 346 0.34 17.15 22.05
C ALA A 346 -0.75 16.54 22.95
N SER A 347 -1.49 17.37 23.69
CA SER A 347 -2.56 16.90 24.59
C SER A 347 -3.71 16.24 23.82
N ILE A 348 -4.13 16.83 22.69
CA ILE A 348 -5.14 16.26 21.82
C ILE A 348 -4.63 14.95 21.19
N ALA A 349 -3.40 14.93 20.67
CA ALA A 349 -2.81 13.72 20.09
C ALA A 349 -2.74 12.56 21.11
N VAL A 350 -2.31 12.84 22.35
CA VAL A 350 -2.27 11.85 23.44
C VAL A 350 -3.66 11.30 23.76
N SER A 351 -4.70 12.14 23.76
CA SER A 351 -6.08 11.69 23.98
C SER A 351 -6.59 10.77 22.86
N LEU A 352 -6.18 11.03 21.61
CA LEU A 352 -6.52 10.21 20.45
C LEU A 352 -5.78 8.86 20.42
N PHE A 353 -4.63 8.72 21.07
CA PHE A 353 -3.91 7.44 21.15
C PHE A 353 -4.73 6.34 21.82
N PHE A 354 -5.67 6.68 22.68
CA PHE A 354 -6.61 5.70 23.21
C PHE A 354 -7.55 5.15 22.14
N LEU A 355 -8.03 6.01 21.24
CA LEU A 355 -8.85 5.59 20.10
C LEU A 355 -8.04 4.80 19.06
N LEU A 356 -6.75 5.09 18.95
CA LEU A 356 -5.84 4.36 18.09
C LEU A 356 -5.72 2.88 18.50
N PHE A 357 -5.92 2.54 19.78
CA PHE A 357 -6.01 1.14 20.20
C PHE A 357 -7.17 0.39 19.53
N ALA A 358 -8.36 0.97 19.56
CA ALA A 358 -9.54 0.38 18.90
C ALA A 358 -9.38 0.36 17.38
N TYR A 359 -8.77 1.41 16.81
CA TYR A 359 -8.41 1.48 15.39
C TYR A 359 -7.50 0.33 14.97
N GLN A 360 -6.40 0.08 15.71
CA GLN A 360 -5.43 -0.97 15.40
C GLN A 360 -6.03 -2.38 15.41
N PHE A 361 -6.99 -2.63 16.30
CA PHE A 361 -7.73 -3.90 16.32
C PHE A 361 -8.57 -4.06 15.05
N GLY A 362 -9.35 -3.04 14.69
CA GLY A 362 -10.17 -3.03 13.47
C GLY A 362 -9.33 -3.16 12.20
N ASP A 363 -8.21 -2.43 12.14
CA ASP A 363 -7.28 -2.47 11.02
C ASP A 363 -6.60 -3.84 10.86
N GLY A 364 -6.12 -4.44 11.95
CA GLY A 364 -5.55 -5.79 11.93
C GLY A 364 -6.55 -6.85 11.46
N LEU A 365 -7.81 -6.75 11.88
CA LEU A 365 -8.90 -7.63 11.44
C LEU A 365 -9.16 -7.46 9.94
N GLN A 366 -9.34 -6.23 9.48
CA GLN A 366 -9.61 -5.87 8.09
C GLN A 366 -8.45 -6.28 7.17
N LEU A 367 -7.21 -5.93 7.51
CA LEU A 367 -6.01 -6.28 6.73
C LEU A 367 -5.83 -7.79 6.60
N CYS A 368 -5.98 -8.54 7.70
CA CYS A 368 -5.84 -9.99 7.67
C CYS A 368 -6.83 -10.62 6.70
N TYR A 369 -8.12 -10.39 6.89
CA TYR A 369 -9.14 -11.07 6.11
C TYR A 369 -9.26 -10.54 4.68
N SER A 370 -8.98 -9.27 4.41
CA SER A 370 -8.88 -8.77 3.03
C SER A 370 -7.76 -9.47 2.26
N CYS A 371 -6.57 -9.61 2.87
CA CYS A 371 -5.44 -10.30 2.25
C CYS A 371 -5.67 -11.82 2.11
N VAL A 372 -6.39 -12.45 3.03
CA VAL A 372 -6.81 -13.85 2.92
C VAL A 372 -7.80 -14.05 1.76
N LEU A 373 -8.82 -13.20 1.65
CA LEU A 373 -9.78 -13.23 0.54
C LEU A 373 -9.08 -12.99 -0.81
N ARG A 374 -8.11 -12.08 -0.87
CA ARG A 374 -7.23 -11.93 -2.06
C ARG A 374 -6.47 -13.24 -2.31
N GLY A 375 -5.95 -13.89 -1.26
CA GLY A 375 -5.22 -15.17 -1.35
C GLY A 375 -6.05 -16.31 -1.95
N ILE A 376 -7.34 -16.40 -1.63
CA ILE A 376 -8.28 -17.37 -2.23
C ILE A 376 -8.96 -16.86 -3.50
N GLN A 377 -8.56 -15.67 -4.00
CA GLN A 377 -9.04 -15.03 -5.22
C GLN A 377 -10.52 -14.60 -5.19
N ASP A 378 -11.11 -14.42 -4.02
CA ASP A 378 -12.47 -13.87 -3.85
C ASP A 378 -12.43 -12.39 -3.45
N VAL A 379 -12.15 -11.53 -4.42
CA VAL A 379 -11.88 -10.10 -4.20
C VAL A 379 -13.08 -9.17 -4.40
N LYS A 380 -14.11 -9.60 -5.13
CA LYS A 380 -15.28 -8.75 -5.41
C LYS A 380 -16.03 -8.32 -4.14
N PRO A 381 -16.30 -9.24 -3.18
CA PRO A 381 -16.97 -8.86 -1.93
C PRO A 381 -16.16 -7.81 -1.13
N ILE A 382 -14.83 -7.82 -1.24
CA ILE A 382 -13.95 -6.87 -0.53
C ILE A 382 -14.32 -5.43 -0.92
N MET A 383 -14.50 -5.15 -2.21
CA MET A 383 -14.88 -3.83 -2.72
C MET A 383 -16.25 -3.38 -2.20
N TYR A 384 -17.26 -4.26 -2.28
CA TYR A 384 -18.62 -3.91 -1.82
C TYR A 384 -18.68 -3.69 -0.31
N CYS A 385 -18.07 -4.59 0.46
CA CYS A 385 -18.01 -4.45 1.91
C CYS A 385 -17.24 -3.21 2.34
N ALA A 386 -16.14 -2.87 1.66
CA ALA A 386 -15.39 -1.64 1.89
C ALA A 386 -16.25 -0.39 1.62
N PHE A 387 -16.99 -0.38 0.49
CA PHE A 387 -17.89 0.74 0.20
C PHE A 387 -18.95 0.94 1.30
N ILE A 388 -19.61 -0.15 1.71
CA ILE A 388 -20.62 -0.08 2.78
C ILE A 388 -19.99 0.41 4.08
N SER A 389 -18.88 -0.21 4.50
CA SER A 389 -18.26 0.08 5.79
C SER A 389 -17.68 1.50 5.86
N TYR A 390 -17.04 1.97 4.79
CA TYR A 390 -16.37 3.27 4.82
C TYR A 390 -17.31 4.42 4.45
N TYR A 391 -18.06 4.30 3.36
CA TYR A 391 -18.87 5.40 2.84
C TYR A 391 -20.26 5.48 3.46
N LEU A 392 -20.92 4.33 3.69
CA LEU A 392 -22.28 4.32 4.24
C LEU A 392 -22.29 4.30 5.78
N VAL A 393 -21.18 3.89 6.41
CA VAL A 393 -21.13 3.81 7.88
C VAL A 393 -20.07 4.74 8.46
N ALA A 394 -18.78 4.58 8.12
CA ALA A 394 -17.72 5.32 8.80
C ALA A 394 -17.83 6.84 8.59
N ILE A 395 -17.97 7.33 7.35
CA ILE A 395 -18.06 8.78 7.07
C ILE A 395 -19.31 9.40 7.73
N PRO A 396 -20.52 8.86 7.60
CA PRO A 396 -21.69 9.40 8.29
C PRO A 396 -21.58 9.34 9.82
N CYS A 397 -21.02 8.26 10.39
CA CYS A 397 -20.76 8.16 11.84
C CYS A 397 -19.76 9.22 12.28
N SER A 398 -18.65 9.41 11.56
CA SER A 398 -17.66 10.46 11.84
C SER A 398 -18.30 11.85 11.87
N TYR A 399 -19.15 12.15 10.87
CA TYR A 399 -19.85 13.42 10.82
C TYR A 399 -20.87 13.59 11.96
N CYS A 400 -21.69 12.57 12.23
CA CYS A 400 -22.70 12.63 13.29
C CYS A 400 -22.04 12.74 14.67
N LEU A 401 -21.04 11.93 14.96
CA LEU A 401 -20.34 11.94 16.26
C LEU A 401 -19.50 13.21 16.43
N GLY A 402 -18.82 13.65 15.36
CA GLY A 402 -17.98 14.85 15.41
C GLY A 402 -18.78 16.13 15.58
N PHE A 403 -19.80 16.36 14.77
CA PHE A 403 -20.50 17.63 14.68
C PHE A 403 -21.86 17.64 15.38
N LYS A 404 -22.70 16.60 15.22
CA LYS A 404 -24.03 16.60 15.83
C LYS A 404 -24.01 16.20 17.30
N ALA A 405 -23.17 15.23 17.68
CA ALA A 405 -23.00 14.82 19.07
C ALA A 405 -21.98 15.72 19.83
N GLY A 406 -21.30 16.64 19.14
CA GLY A 406 -20.38 17.59 19.77
C GLY A 406 -19.07 17.01 20.29
N LEU A 407 -18.70 15.78 19.87
CA LEU A 407 -17.47 15.14 20.32
C LEU A 407 -16.21 15.65 19.59
N GLY A 408 -16.35 16.55 18.61
CA GLY A 408 -15.25 17.15 17.89
C GLY A 408 -14.37 16.10 17.21
N ILE A 409 -13.05 16.27 17.32
CA ILE A 409 -12.06 15.37 16.71
C ILE A 409 -12.19 13.93 17.19
N HIS A 410 -12.54 13.69 18.44
CA HIS A 410 -12.73 12.34 18.99
C HIS A 410 -13.90 11.62 18.31
N GLY A 411 -15.00 12.34 18.03
CA GLY A 411 -16.14 11.81 17.30
C GLY A 411 -15.78 11.40 15.88
N ILE A 412 -14.99 12.23 15.18
CA ILE A 412 -14.51 11.92 13.82
C ILE A 412 -13.59 10.69 13.84
N TRP A 413 -12.67 10.61 14.82
CA TRP A 413 -11.77 9.49 14.98
C TRP A 413 -12.46 8.17 15.33
N LEU A 414 -13.60 8.19 16.03
CA LEU A 414 -14.42 6.99 16.31
C LEU A 414 -14.97 6.35 15.03
N GLY A 415 -15.18 7.10 13.97
CA GLY A 415 -15.62 6.55 12.68
C GLY A 415 -14.64 5.55 12.07
N PHE A 416 -13.32 5.74 12.26
CA PHE A 416 -12.32 4.81 11.72
C PHE A 416 -12.41 3.41 12.32
N PRO A 417 -12.32 3.19 13.66
CA PRO A 417 -12.45 1.85 14.23
C PRO A 417 -13.83 1.22 13.92
N ILE A 418 -14.90 2.01 13.84
CA ILE A 418 -16.23 1.50 13.45
C ILE A 418 -16.19 0.96 12.03
N GLY A 419 -15.70 1.73 11.07
CA GLY A 419 -15.64 1.34 9.66
C GLY A 419 -14.72 0.16 9.40
N LEU A 420 -13.50 0.21 9.95
CA LEU A 420 -12.50 -0.86 9.78
C LEU A 420 -12.94 -2.18 10.43
N THR A 421 -13.50 -2.10 11.64
CA THR A 421 -14.01 -3.29 12.34
C THR A 421 -15.18 -3.91 11.57
N LEU A 422 -16.11 -3.09 11.08
CA LEU A 422 -17.24 -3.56 10.28
C LEU A 422 -16.77 -4.21 8.98
N ALA A 423 -15.83 -3.61 8.26
CA ALA A 423 -15.22 -4.20 7.08
C ALA A 423 -14.56 -5.54 7.40
N GLY A 424 -13.78 -5.59 8.49
CA GLY A 424 -13.13 -6.80 8.95
C GLY A 424 -14.11 -7.92 9.31
N ILE A 425 -15.22 -7.58 9.96
CA ILE A 425 -16.30 -8.53 10.29
C ILE A 425 -16.94 -9.08 9.01
N PHE A 426 -17.25 -8.23 8.02
CA PHE A 426 -17.80 -8.69 6.74
C PHE A 426 -16.83 -9.61 6.01
N PHE A 427 -15.53 -9.28 5.98
CA PHE A 427 -14.50 -10.11 5.37
C PHE A 427 -14.35 -11.45 6.11
N PHE A 428 -14.40 -11.45 7.43
CA PHE A 428 -14.38 -12.68 8.23
C PHE A 428 -15.54 -13.60 7.90
N PHE A 429 -16.79 -13.10 7.88
CA PHE A 429 -17.96 -13.91 7.54
C PHE A 429 -17.91 -14.39 6.10
N ARG A 430 -17.45 -13.56 5.16
CA ARG A 430 -17.24 -13.98 3.77
C ARG A 430 -16.23 -15.11 3.67
N PHE A 431 -15.09 -14.98 4.34
CA PHE A 431 -14.09 -16.05 4.39
C PHE A 431 -14.67 -17.34 4.99
N ARG A 432 -15.43 -17.27 6.07
CA ARG A 432 -16.07 -18.44 6.69
C ARG A 432 -17.04 -19.13 5.72
N TYR A 433 -17.84 -18.36 5.01
CA TYR A 433 -18.75 -18.86 3.98
C TYR A 433 -18.00 -19.59 2.86
N ASP A 434 -16.94 -18.99 2.32
CA ASP A 434 -16.15 -19.59 1.25
C ASP A 434 -15.48 -20.87 1.70
N MET A 435 -14.92 -20.90 2.91
CA MET A 435 -14.29 -22.10 3.47
C MET A 435 -15.29 -23.23 3.64
N HIS A 436 -16.49 -22.95 4.14
CA HIS A 436 -17.56 -23.95 4.27
C HIS A 436 -17.93 -24.53 2.90
N ARG A 437 -18.18 -23.67 1.91
CA ARG A 437 -18.53 -24.06 0.54
C ARG A 437 -17.46 -24.93 -0.13
N MET A 438 -16.17 -24.54 0.04
CA MET A 438 -15.04 -25.27 -0.53
C MET A 438 -14.87 -26.65 0.13
N SER A 439 -14.96 -26.71 1.45
CA SER A 439 -14.85 -27.99 2.19
C SER A 439 -15.97 -28.95 1.82
N SER A 440 -17.22 -28.48 1.70
CA SER A 440 -18.36 -29.30 1.29
C SER A 440 -18.23 -29.84 -0.13
N SER A 441 -17.62 -29.06 -1.05
CA SER A 441 -17.41 -29.48 -2.44
C SER A 441 -16.33 -30.59 -2.59
N VAL A 442 -15.45 -30.72 -1.61
CA VAL A 442 -14.43 -31.81 -1.58
C VAL A 442 -14.99 -33.07 -0.92
N ALA A 443 -15.86 -32.93 0.07
CA ALA A 443 -16.51 -34.06 0.73
C ALA A 443 -17.51 -34.79 -0.16
N MET A 444 -18.02 -34.13 -1.21
CA MET A 444 -18.96 -34.73 -2.19
C MET A 444 -18.27 -35.40 -3.40
N LYS A 445 -16.96 -35.36 -3.48
CA LYS A 445 -16.16 -36.04 -4.52
C LYS A 445 -15.34 -37.18 -3.91
#